data_551a4caea508775bcecbb550c15bf936
#
_entry.id   551a4caea508775bcecbb550c15bf936
#
_cell.length_a   1.000
_cell.length_b   1.000
_cell.length_c   1.000
_cell.angle_alpha   90.00
_cell.angle_beta   90.00
_cell.angle_gamma   90.00
#
_symmetry.space_group_name_H-M   'P 1'
#
loop_
_entity.id
_entity.type
_entity.pdbx_description
1 polymer ?
#
loop_
_entity_poly.entity_id
_entity_poly.type
_entity_poly.pdbx_seq_one_letter_code
_entity_poly.pdbx_strand_id
1 'polypeptide(L)'
;LNRDCSKEGKCDFIFSGPGVERISEEVKRIFPFNETAIFSSDTMNKKSSSGILEKIINNEIQILIGTQLISKGFHFPSLNCIVVVDIDLSSQGHDLRGAEKNLQLYHQLSGRAGRTGKPATVYFQTYNLDTKMITDITNKNPDIFLDKELEIRRKNNLPPFQRFIALIITANNERQLEKEAYKFKIFIEKSVMGKVLGPVNAPIFRLKKKFRARLLVRGSKSLKVQSSLEKIIKKFQFPAGMKLMVDVDPINFN
;
A
#
# COMPACT_ATOMS: atom_id res chain seq x y z
N LEU A 1 -7.93 -0.97 20.74
CA LEU A 1 -8.89 -0.63 19.68
C LEU A 1 -10.24 -0.40 20.33
N ASN A 2 -10.76 0.83 20.28
CA ASN A 2 -12.14 1.13 20.67
C ASN A 2 -13.05 0.36 19.72
N ARG A 3 -13.82 -0.57 20.27
CA ARG A 3 -14.77 -1.42 19.52
C ARG A 3 -16.13 -0.74 19.29
N ASP A 4 -16.28 0.49 19.73
CA ASP A 4 -17.55 1.21 19.66
C ASP A 4 -17.60 2.10 18.41
N CYS A 5 -18.54 1.79 17.52
CA CYS A 5 -18.87 2.66 16.41
C CYS A 5 -19.64 3.88 16.92
N SER A 6 -19.11 5.09 16.70
CA SER A 6 -19.68 6.34 17.22
C SER A 6 -21.05 6.72 16.61
N LYS A 7 -21.54 6.00 15.60
CA LYS A 7 -22.78 6.36 14.89
C LYS A 7 -23.95 5.40 15.08
N GLU A 8 -23.74 4.12 15.37
CA GLU A 8 -24.83 3.12 15.35
C GLU A 8 -24.79 2.06 16.47
N GLY A 9 -23.87 2.13 17.41
CA GLY A 9 -23.83 1.27 18.60
C GLY A 9 -23.62 -0.25 18.38
N LYS A 10 -23.64 -0.72 17.14
CA LYS A 10 -23.38 -2.12 16.76
C LYS A 10 -22.61 -2.14 15.44
N CYS A 11 -21.28 -2.11 15.53
CA CYS A 11 -20.43 -2.35 14.37
C CYS A 11 -19.72 -3.69 14.54
N ASP A 12 -19.94 -4.61 13.61
CA ASP A 12 -19.12 -5.82 13.50
C ASP A 12 -17.83 -5.45 12.75
N PHE A 13 -16.73 -5.38 13.50
CA PHE A 13 -15.42 -5.18 12.90
C PHE A 13 -14.92 -6.51 12.33
N ILE A 14 -14.81 -6.57 11.02
CA ILE A 14 -14.15 -7.67 10.33
C ILE A 14 -12.67 -7.33 10.23
N PHE A 15 -11.82 -8.21 10.75
CA PHE A 15 -10.37 -8.08 10.56
C PHE A 15 -10.05 -8.24 9.08
N SER A 16 -9.42 -7.23 8.50
CA SER A 16 -8.98 -7.28 7.10
C SER A 16 -7.66 -8.04 7.02
N GLY A 17 -7.73 -9.28 6.55
CA GLY A 17 -6.61 -10.17 6.33
C GLY A 17 -6.08 -10.88 7.60
N PRO A 18 -5.49 -12.05 7.43
CA PRO A 18 -4.82 -12.75 8.52
C PRO A 18 -3.48 -12.06 8.83
N GLY A 19 -3.27 -11.64 10.07
CA GLY A 19 -1.95 -11.20 10.54
C GLY A 19 -0.94 -12.35 10.49
N VAL A 20 0.36 -12.01 10.44
CA VAL A 20 1.43 -13.02 10.39
C VAL A 20 1.43 -13.93 11.61
N GLU A 21 1.01 -13.43 12.76
CA GLU A 21 0.87 -14.19 14.00
C GLU A 21 -0.20 -15.29 13.86
N ARG A 22 -1.38 -14.94 13.34
CA ARG A 22 -2.47 -15.90 13.14
C ARG A 22 -2.10 -16.96 12.10
N ILE A 23 -1.44 -16.56 11.02
CA ILE A 23 -0.91 -17.52 10.03
C ILE A 23 0.09 -18.46 10.70
N SER A 24 0.96 -17.92 11.57
CA SER A 24 1.95 -18.75 12.28
C SER A 24 1.31 -19.76 13.21
N GLU A 25 0.27 -19.38 13.95
CA GLU A 25 -0.47 -20.30 14.81
C GLU A 25 -1.12 -21.43 14.00
N GLU A 26 -1.74 -21.10 12.87
CA GLU A 26 -2.37 -22.08 12.01
C GLU A 26 -1.35 -23.02 11.34
N VAL A 27 -0.24 -22.48 10.86
CA VAL A 27 0.86 -23.28 10.29
C VAL A 27 1.43 -24.25 11.32
N LYS A 28 1.68 -23.81 12.54
CA LYS A 28 2.15 -24.70 13.63
C LYS A 28 1.17 -25.82 13.97
N ARG A 29 -0.13 -25.53 13.86
CA ARG A 29 -1.17 -26.56 14.07
C ARG A 29 -1.17 -27.61 12.96
N ILE A 30 -0.97 -27.17 11.71
CA ILE A 30 -0.98 -28.06 10.53
C ILE A 30 0.33 -28.85 10.42
N PHE A 31 1.45 -28.19 10.73
CA PHE A 31 2.79 -28.74 10.61
C PHE A 31 3.53 -28.76 11.98
N PRO A 32 3.06 -29.57 12.96
CA PRO A 32 3.55 -29.53 14.34
C PRO A 32 5.02 -29.96 14.49
N PHE A 33 5.57 -30.68 13.53
CA PHE A 33 6.94 -31.20 13.55
C PHE A 33 7.93 -30.33 12.77
N ASN A 34 7.46 -29.20 12.18
CA ASN A 34 8.31 -28.32 11.40
C ASN A 34 8.65 -27.06 12.19
N GLU A 35 9.93 -26.70 12.19
CA GLU A 35 10.35 -25.43 12.79
C GLU A 35 9.91 -24.26 11.94
N THR A 36 9.22 -23.30 12.57
CA THR A 36 8.63 -22.15 11.91
C THR A 36 9.22 -20.85 12.44
N ALA A 37 9.43 -19.86 11.57
CA ALA A 37 9.84 -18.52 11.97
C ALA A 37 8.97 -17.43 11.34
N ILE A 38 8.79 -16.32 12.07
CA ILE A 38 8.14 -15.12 11.56
C ILE A 38 9.23 -14.10 11.17
N PHE A 39 9.06 -13.54 9.97
CA PHE A 39 9.95 -12.54 9.41
C PHE A 39 9.15 -11.31 8.99
N SER A 40 8.99 -10.35 9.89
CA SER A 40 8.24 -9.12 9.67
C SER A 40 9.05 -7.88 10.05
N SER A 41 8.61 -6.69 9.64
CA SER A 41 9.25 -5.41 10.03
C SER A 41 9.33 -5.23 11.54
N ASP A 42 8.36 -5.76 12.28
CA ASP A 42 8.25 -5.59 13.71
C ASP A 42 9.16 -6.55 14.48
N THR A 43 9.47 -7.71 13.87
CA THR A 43 10.39 -8.72 14.44
C THR A 43 11.85 -8.51 14.05
N MET A 44 12.12 -7.61 13.09
CA MET A 44 13.45 -7.37 12.53
C MET A 44 14.24 -6.30 13.27
N ASN A 45 14.82 -6.62 14.40
CA ASN A 45 16.02 -5.93 14.86
C ASN A 45 17.27 -6.49 14.15
N LYS A 46 18.24 -5.62 13.79
CA LYS A 46 19.43 -6.00 13.01
C LYS A 46 20.20 -7.23 13.54
N LYS A 47 20.13 -7.50 14.84
CA LYS A 47 20.77 -8.67 15.48
C LYS A 47 19.93 -9.96 15.39
N SER A 48 18.60 -9.87 15.41
CA SER A 48 17.73 -11.06 15.32
C SER A 48 17.56 -11.55 13.89
N SER A 49 17.64 -10.67 12.90
CA SER A 49 17.50 -11.04 11.49
C SER A 49 18.67 -11.90 10.99
N SER A 50 19.91 -11.63 11.41
CA SER A 50 21.08 -12.45 11.01
C SER A 50 20.98 -13.87 11.55
N GLY A 51 20.56 -14.06 12.80
CA GLY A 51 20.40 -15.39 13.39
C GLY A 51 19.28 -16.23 12.74
N ILE A 52 18.16 -15.59 12.37
CA ILE A 52 17.08 -16.30 11.64
C ILE A 52 17.56 -16.69 10.24
N LEU A 53 18.26 -15.83 9.53
CA LEU A 53 18.79 -16.13 8.20
C LEU A 53 19.80 -17.28 8.23
N GLU A 54 20.69 -17.31 9.21
CA GLU A 54 21.66 -18.38 9.40
C GLU A 54 20.95 -19.73 9.63
N LYS A 55 19.94 -19.79 10.49
CA LYS A 55 19.10 -20.97 10.71
C LYS A 55 18.37 -21.43 9.44
N ILE A 56 17.90 -20.51 8.61
CA ILE A 56 17.27 -20.85 7.34
C ILE A 56 18.27 -21.45 6.36
N ILE A 57 19.47 -20.87 6.26
CA ILE A 57 20.55 -21.38 5.39
C ILE A 57 20.98 -22.79 5.83
N ASN A 58 21.02 -23.03 7.12
CA ASN A 58 21.35 -24.33 7.70
C ASN A 58 20.20 -25.35 7.65
N ASN A 59 19.04 -24.98 7.07
CA ASN A 59 17.82 -25.79 7.03
C ASN A 59 17.24 -26.16 8.42
N GLU A 60 17.55 -25.38 9.44
CA GLU A 60 16.99 -25.54 10.78
C GLU A 60 15.53 -25.03 10.84
N ILE A 61 15.17 -24.05 9.98
CA ILE A 61 13.81 -23.53 9.81
C ILE A 61 13.28 -24.03 8.47
N GLN A 62 12.17 -24.77 8.50
CA GLN A 62 11.51 -25.32 7.30
C GLN A 62 10.42 -24.41 6.76
N ILE A 63 9.75 -23.62 7.62
CA ILE A 63 8.65 -22.76 7.20
C ILE A 63 8.90 -21.33 7.66
N LEU A 64 8.97 -20.42 6.69
CA LEU A 64 9.16 -19.00 6.93
C LEU A 64 7.87 -18.24 6.63
N ILE A 65 7.34 -17.55 7.62
CA ILE A 65 6.11 -16.75 7.52
C ILE A 65 6.47 -15.28 7.56
N GLY A 66 5.94 -14.49 6.65
CA GLY A 66 6.22 -13.06 6.68
C GLY A 66 5.48 -12.23 5.66
N THR A 67 5.78 -10.95 5.66
CA THR A 67 5.24 -9.96 4.75
C THR A 67 6.09 -9.79 3.51
N GLN A 68 5.78 -8.81 2.67
CA GLN A 68 6.53 -8.45 1.46
C GLN A 68 8.04 -8.24 1.68
N LEU A 69 8.50 -8.06 2.93
CA LEU A 69 9.92 -7.91 3.25
C LEU A 69 10.76 -9.14 2.87
N ILE A 70 10.19 -10.34 2.94
CA ILE A 70 10.87 -11.58 2.55
C ILE A 70 11.25 -11.56 1.07
N SER A 71 10.48 -10.86 0.24
CA SER A 71 10.73 -10.76 -1.19
C SER A 71 11.94 -9.89 -1.55
N LYS A 72 12.46 -9.10 -0.61
CA LYS A 72 13.51 -8.11 -0.86
C LYS A 72 14.88 -8.55 -0.30
N GLY A 73 15.83 -8.77 -1.18
CA GLY A 73 17.26 -8.79 -0.80
C GLY A 73 17.81 -10.11 -0.22
N PHE A 74 16.97 -11.06 0.19
CA PHE A 74 17.43 -12.31 0.79
C PHE A 74 17.51 -13.45 -0.22
N HIS A 75 18.49 -14.32 -0.06
CA HIS A 75 18.65 -15.53 -0.85
C HIS A 75 18.33 -16.75 0.01
N PHE A 76 17.43 -17.60 -0.49
CA PHE A 76 17.01 -18.84 0.17
C PHE A 76 17.30 -20.03 -0.73
N PRO A 77 18.46 -20.68 -0.59
CA PRO A 77 18.91 -21.73 -1.53
C PRO A 77 18.00 -22.95 -1.56
N SER A 78 17.40 -23.30 -0.41
CA SER A 78 16.53 -24.48 -0.27
C SER A 78 15.04 -24.19 -0.51
N LEU A 79 14.67 -22.97 -0.96
CA LEU A 79 13.30 -22.58 -1.19
C LEU A 79 12.70 -23.35 -2.36
N ASN A 80 11.73 -24.22 -2.08
CA ASN A 80 11.03 -25.06 -3.05
C ASN A 80 9.53 -24.80 -3.16
N CYS A 81 8.96 -24.07 -2.19
CA CYS A 81 7.54 -23.74 -2.14
C CYS A 81 7.33 -22.31 -1.64
N ILE A 82 6.46 -21.56 -2.28
CA ILE A 82 6.00 -20.25 -1.84
C ILE A 82 4.48 -20.27 -1.85
N VAL A 83 3.85 -19.83 -0.77
CA VAL A 83 2.40 -19.64 -0.68
C VAL A 83 2.13 -18.17 -0.45
N VAL A 84 1.41 -17.54 -1.37
CA VAL A 84 0.93 -16.17 -1.25
C VAL A 84 -0.52 -16.20 -0.78
N VAL A 85 -0.72 -15.85 0.48
CA VAL A 85 -2.04 -15.87 1.12
C VAL A 85 -2.79 -14.60 0.76
N ASP A 86 -4.01 -14.74 0.23
CA ASP A 86 -4.94 -13.65 -0.08
C ASP A 86 -4.33 -12.55 -0.98
N ILE A 87 -4.16 -12.86 -2.26
CA ILE A 87 -3.67 -11.88 -3.24
C ILE A 87 -4.67 -10.74 -3.48
N ASP A 88 -5.95 -10.96 -3.18
CA ASP A 88 -7.01 -9.98 -3.43
C ASP A 88 -6.92 -8.80 -2.45
N LEU A 89 -6.44 -9.04 -1.23
CA LEU A 89 -6.25 -8.01 -0.22
C LEU A 89 -5.22 -6.95 -0.66
N SER A 90 -4.19 -7.38 -1.36
CA SER A 90 -3.14 -6.49 -1.84
C SER A 90 -3.59 -5.53 -2.95
N SER A 91 -4.72 -5.81 -3.61
CA SER A 91 -5.33 -4.95 -4.63
C SER A 91 -6.25 -3.87 -4.05
N GLN A 92 -6.62 -3.97 -2.77
CA GLN A 92 -7.53 -3.05 -2.08
C GLN A 92 -6.79 -1.86 -1.45
N GLY A 93 -5.87 -1.24 -2.16
CA GLY A 93 -5.07 -0.15 -1.61
C GLY A 93 -5.46 1.23 -2.13
N HIS A 94 -5.10 2.26 -1.37
CA HIS A 94 -5.13 3.67 -1.79
C HIS A 94 -3.92 4.05 -2.65
N ASP A 95 -3.22 3.06 -3.21
CA ASP A 95 -2.00 3.24 -4.00
C ASP A 95 -2.33 3.08 -5.49
N LEU A 96 -2.14 4.14 -6.26
CA LEU A 96 -2.33 4.13 -7.72
C LEU A 96 -1.44 3.10 -8.43
N ARG A 97 -0.34 2.69 -7.82
CA ARG A 97 0.60 1.71 -8.35
C ARG A 97 0.50 0.35 -7.66
N GLY A 98 -0.58 0.13 -6.90
CA GLY A 98 -0.77 -1.11 -6.14
C GLY A 98 -0.71 -2.35 -7.03
N ALA A 99 -1.44 -2.33 -8.15
CA ALA A 99 -1.46 -3.43 -9.11
C ALA A 99 -0.07 -3.70 -9.72
N GLU A 100 0.67 -2.66 -10.14
CA GLU A 100 2.03 -2.79 -10.66
C GLU A 100 3.00 -3.36 -9.62
N LYS A 101 2.93 -2.86 -8.37
CA LYS A 101 3.78 -3.34 -7.28
C LYS A 101 3.52 -4.80 -6.95
N ASN A 102 2.26 -5.20 -6.97
CA ASN A 102 1.87 -6.59 -6.74
C ASN A 102 2.39 -7.49 -7.85
N LEU A 103 2.22 -7.11 -9.11
CA LEU A 103 2.77 -7.86 -10.23
C LEU A 103 4.29 -8.01 -10.10
N GLN A 104 5.02 -6.93 -9.83
CA GLN A 104 6.47 -6.97 -9.61
C GLN A 104 6.85 -7.89 -8.45
N LEU A 105 6.11 -7.84 -7.34
CA LEU A 105 6.32 -8.73 -6.20
C LEU A 105 6.15 -10.20 -6.59
N TYR A 106 5.08 -10.52 -7.32
CA TYR A 106 4.80 -11.89 -7.72
C TYR A 106 5.83 -12.44 -8.70
N HIS A 107 6.29 -11.64 -9.66
CA HIS A 107 7.40 -12.00 -10.53
C HIS A 107 8.72 -12.19 -9.76
N GLN A 108 8.99 -11.34 -8.75
CA GLN A 108 10.15 -11.52 -7.89
C GLN A 108 10.08 -12.81 -7.08
N LEU A 109 8.91 -13.18 -6.56
CA LEU A 109 8.70 -14.44 -5.84
C LEU A 109 8.89 -15.63 -6.76
N SER A 110 8.28 -15.60 -7.95
CA SER A 110 8.43 -16.65 -8.96
C SER A 110 9.89 -16.82 -9.43
N GLY A 111 10.61 -15.71 -9.59
CA GLY A 111 12.04 -15.74 -9.94
C GLY A 111 12.98 -16.16 -8.80
N ARG A 112 12.51 -16.25 -7.57
CA ARG A 112 13.29 -16.79 -6.43
C ARG A 112 13.13 -18.29 -6.27
N ALA A 113 11.96 -18.79 -6.62
CA ALA A 113 11.66 -20.20 -6.64
C ALA A 113 12.54 -20.88 -7.71
N GLY A 114 13.25 -21.95 -7.35
CA GLY A 114 14.00 -22.77 -8.32
C GLY A 114 15.39 -22.26 -8.77
N ARG A 115 15.98 -21.26 -8.13
CA ARG A 115 17.31 -20.73 -8.49
C ARG A 115 18.46 -21.75 -8.36
N THR A 116 18.28 -22.80 -7.61
CA THR A 116 19.28 -23.86 -7.41
C THR A 116 19.13 -25.02 -8.41
N GLY A 117 18.37 -24.84 -9.50
CA GLY A 117 18.11 -25.90 -10.47
C GLY A 117 17.05 -26.91 -10.02
N LYS A 118 16.51 -26.80 -8.80
CA LYS A 118 15.40 -27.63 -8.34
C LYS A 118 14.07 -26.94 -8.68
N PRO A 119 13.06 -27.67 -9.15
CA PRO A 119 11.74 -27.08 -9.40
C PRO A 119 11.16 -26.54 -8.08
N ALA A 120 10.60 -25.34 -8.15
CA ALA A 120 9.89 -24.75 -7.04
C ALA A 120 8.52 -24.28 -7.50
N THR A 121 7.54 -24.41 -6.61
CA THR A 121 6.14 -24.10 -6.90
C THR A 121 5.71 -22.86 -6.14
N VAL A 122 4.96 -21.98 -6.80
CA VAL A 122 4.34 -20.81 -6.17
C VAL A 122 2.82 -21.00 -6.22
N TYR A 123 2.19 -20.98 -5.06
CA TYR A 123 0.74 -21.05 -4.89
C TYR A 123 0.20 -19.68 -4.58
N PHE A 124 -0.84 -19.27 -5.30
CA PHE A 124 -1.56 -18.03 -5.07
C PHE A 124 -2.96 -18.35 -4.56
N GLN A 125 -3.28 -17.91 -3.35
CA GLN A 125 -4.63 -18.03 -2.80
C GLN A 125 -5.44 -16.81 -3.21
N THR A 126 -6.63 -17.05 -3.78
CA THR A 126 -7.57 -16.00 -4.21
C THR A 126 -9.01 -16.46 -4.03
N TYR A 127 -9.89 -15.52 -3.77
CA TYR A 127 -11.35 -15.72 -3.78
C TYR A 127 -11.95 -15.53 -5.18
N ASN A 128 -11.22 -14.89 -6.09
CA ASN A 128 -11.70 -14.58 -7.44
C ASN A 128 -10.72 -15.10 -8.50
N LEU A 129 -10.98 -16.30 -9.00
CA LEU A 129 -10.17 -16.95 -10.06
C LEU A 129 -10.24 -16.21 -11.41
N ASP A 130 -11.31 -15.45 -11.65
CA ASP A 130 -11.51 -14.70 -12.90
C ASP A 130 -10.74 -13.36 -12.92
N THR A 131 -9.97 -13.06 -11.88
CA THR A 131 -9.15 -11.86 -11.88
C THR A 131 -8.11 -11.92 -13.00
N LYS A 132 -8.17 -10.95 -13.89
CA LYS A 132 -7.17 -10.74 -14.95
C LYS A 132 -5.73 -10.74 -14.40
N MET A 133 -5.56 -10.38 -13.13
CA MET A 133 -4.29 -10.39 -12.42
C MET A 133 -3.66 -11.79 -12.39
N ILE A 134 -4.44 -12.86 -12.17
CA ILE A 134 -3.91 -14.24 -12.11
C ILE A 134 -3.39 -14.66 -13.49
N THR A 135 -4.17 -14.40 -14.54
CA THR A 135 -3.73 -14.69 -15.91
C THR A 135 -2.50 -13.87 -16.30
N ASP A 136 -2.40 -12.63 -15.82
CA ASP A 136 -1.27 -11.75 -16.10
C ASP A 136 -0.01 -12.13 -15.30
N ILE A 137 -0.16 -12.66 -14.05
CA ILE A 137 0.95 -13.24 -13.27
C ILE A 137 1.53 -14.48 -13.95
N THR A 138 0.66 -15.33 -14.51
CA THR A 138 1.08 -16.56 -15.18
C THR A 138 1.62 -16.31 -16.59
N ASN A 139 1.27 -15.19 -17.20
CA ASN A 139 1.83 -14.76 -18.49
C ASN A 139 3.30 -14.34 -18.33
N LYS A 140 4.15 -14.88 -19.20
CA LYS A 140 5.57 -14.52 -19.22
C LYS A 140 5.86 -13.11 -19.77
N ASN A 141 4.83 -12.40 -20.23
CA ASN A 141 4.98 -11.05 -20.80
C ASN A 141 4.32 -10.00 -19.90
N PRO A 142 5.10 -9.27 -19.07
CA PRO A 142 4.59 -8.23 -18.20
C PRO A 142 4.03 -7.00 -18.95
N ASP A 143 4.40 -6.80 -20.22
CA ASP A 143 3.96 -5.64 -21.00
C ASP A 143 2.46 -5.70 -21.28
N ILE A 144 1.89 -6.90 -21.47
CA ILE A 144 0.44 -7.06 -21.64
C ILE A 144 -0.34 -6.52 -20.44
N PHE A 145 0.16 -6.76 -19.24
CA PHE A 145 -0.46 -6.21 -18.02
C PHE A 145 -0.35 -4.68 -17.98
N LEU A 146 0.84 -4.15 -18.28
CA LEU A 146 1.08 -2.69 -18.26
C LEU A 146 0.20 -1.95 -19.28
N ASP A 147 0.02 -2.52 -20.45
CA ASP A 147 -0.86 -1.94 -21.48
C ASP A 147 -2.32 -1.90 -21.03
N LYS A 148 -2.83 -2.99 -20.44
CA LYS A 148 -4.18 -3.03 -19.87
C LYS A 148 -4.35 -2.01 -18.72
N GLU A 149 -3.36 -1.91 -17.83
CA GLU A 149 -3.36 -0.96 -16.73
C GLU A 149 -3.39 0.48 -17.26
N LEU A 150 -2.61 0.79 -18.29
CA LEU A 150 -2.62 2.10 -18.96
C LEU A 150 -3.99 2.42 -19.57
N GLU A 151 -4.66 1.45 -20.21
CA GLU A 151 -6.01 1.65 -20.72
C GLU A 151 -7.02 1.96 -19.63
N ILE A 152 -6.97 1.23 -18.50
CA ILE A 152 -7.82 1.48 -17.33
C ILE A 152 -7.59 2.89 -16.80
N ARG A 153 -6.33 3.30 -16.67
CA ARG A 153 -5.97 4.64 -16.22
C ARG A 153 -6.44 5.73 -17.17
N ARG A 154 -6.34 5.50 -18.48
CA ARG A 154 -6.85 6.42 -19.50
C ARG A 154 -8.35 6.60 -19.38
N LYS A 155 -9.11 5.50 -19.29
CA LYS A 155 -10.58 5.51 -19.17
C LYS A 155 -11.06 6.22 -17.90
N ASN A 156 -10.31 6.07 -16.80
CA ASN A 156 -10.65 6.66 -15.49
C ASN A 156 -10.00 8.02 -15.24
N ASN A 157 -9.32 8.61 -16.21
CA ASN A 157 -8.62 9.87 -16.06
C ASN A 157 -7.65 9.86 -14.87
N LEU A 158 -6.81 8.83 -14.79
CA LEU A 158 -5.78 8.67 -13.77
C LEU A 158 -4.39 9.01 -14.33
N PRO A 159 -3.37 9.27 -13.50
CA PRO A 159 -1.99 9.36 -13.96
C PRO A 159 -1.54 8.11 -14.74
N PRO A 160 -0.81 8.25 -15.84
CA PRO A 160 -0.12 9.45 -16.35
C PRO A 160 -0.96 10.36 -17.25
N PHE A 161 -2.24 10.12 -17.46
CA PHE A 161 -3.11 10.89 -18.37
C PHE A 161 -3.63 12.17 -17.75
N GLN A 162 -3.73 12.23 -16.42
CA GLN A 162 -4.00 13.45 -15.67
C GLN A 162 -2.89 13.73 -14.65
N ARG A 163 -2.79 14.98 -14.22
CA ARG A 163 -1.93 15.41 -13.12
C ARG A 163 -2.71 15.37 -11.82
N PHE A 164 -2.09 14.79 -10.79
CA PHE A 164 -2.60 14.79 -9.44
C PHE A 164 -1.65 15.58 -8.53
N ILE A 165 -2.23 16.37 -7.62
CA ILE A 165 -1.47 17.08 -6.59
C ILE A 165 -2.17 16.81 -5.26
N ALA A 166 -1.48 16.13 -4.35
CA ALA A 166 -1.98 15.89 -3.01
C ALA A 166 -1.59 17.06 -2.10
N LEU A 167 -2.57 17.55 -1.35
CA LEU A 167 -2.41 18.61 -0.37
C LEU A 167 -2.69 18.00 1.00
N ILE A 168 -1.66 17.86 1.83
CA ILE A 168 -1.76 17.24 3.14
C ILE A 168 -1.64 18.33 4.19
N ILE A 169 -2.72 18.51 4.95
CA ILE A 169 -2.80 19.51 6.03
C ILE A 169 -2.63 18.77 7.35
N THR A 170 -1.77 19.31 8.22
CA THR A 170 -1.54 18.76 9.55
C THR A 170 -1.86 19.79 10.63
N ALA A 171 -2.48 19.36 11.73
CA ALA A 171 -2.78 20.19 12.89
C ALA A 171 -2.67 19.40 14.20
N ASN A 172 -2.55 20.09 15.31
CA ASN A 172 -2.55 19.49 16.65
C ASN A 172 -3.97 19.18 17.16
N ASN A 173 -4.98 19.86 16.63
CA ASN A 173 -6.37 19.70 17.00
C ASN A 173 -7.21 19.24 15.79
N GLU A 174 -8.01 18.21 15.97
CA GLU A 174 -8.83 17.60 14.94
C GLU A 174 -9.91 18.53 14.42
N ARG A 175 -10.68 19.17 15.30
CA ARG A 175 -11.77 20.11 14.93
C ARG A 175 -11.23 21.30 14.15
N GLN A 176 -10.07 21.83 14.57
CA GLN A 176 -9.40 22.89 13.86
C GLN A 176 -8.96 22.44 12.46
N LEU A 177 -8.40 21.21 12.34
CA LEU A 177 -7.99 20.63 11.06
C LEU A 177 -9.16 20.56 10.08
N GLU A 178 -10.29 19.99 10.50
CA GLU A 178 -11.48 19.86 9.65
C GLU A 178 -11.97 21.22 9.16
N LYS A 179 -12.14 22.17 10.10
CA LYS A 179 -12.60 23.53 9.78
C LYS A 179 -11.70 24.23 8.77
N GLU A 180 -10.40 24.23 9.01
CA GLU A 180 -9.45 24.95 8.17
C GLU A 180 -9.18 24.22 6.85
N ALA A 181 -9.21 22.89 6.81
CA ALA A 181 -9.13 22.12 5.58
C ALA A 181 -10.34 22.40 4.65
N TYR A 182 -11.54 22.55 5.22
CA TYR A 182 -12.73 22.90 4.45
C TYR A 182 -12.68 24.34 3.92
N LYS A 183 -12.24 25.29 4.74
CA LYS A 183 -12.02 26.69 4.30
C LYS A 183 -10.99 26.76 3.17
N PHE A 184 -9.90 26.02 3.32
CA PHE A 184 -8.85 25.95 2.30
C PHE A 184 -9.37 25.34 1.01
N LYS A 185 -10.19 24.27 1.06
CA LYS A 185 -10.86 23.73 -0.10
C LYS A 185 -11.64 24.79 -0.87
N ILE A 186 -12.57 25.47 -0.18
CA ILE A 186 -13.40 26.54 -0.79
C ILE A 186 -12.53 27.63 -1.41
N PHE A 187 -11.42 27.98 -0.73
CA PHE A 187 -10.52 29.01 -1.21
C PHE A 187 -9.82 28.61 -2.51
N ILE A 188 -9.30 27.37 -2.59
CA ILE A 188 -8.59 26.93 -3.81
C ILE A 188 -9.55 26.61 -4.96
N GLU A 189 -10.76 26.11 -4.67
CA GLU A 189 -11.77 25.79 -5.70
C GLU A 189 -12.16 27.01 -6.56
N LYS A 190 -12.11 28.20 -6.00
CA LYS A 190 -12.47 29.45 -6.70
C LYS A 190 -11.55 29.81 -7.88
N SER A 191 -10.32 29.34 -7.86
CA SER A 191 -9.28 29.85 -8.78
C SER A 191 -8.38 28.77 -9.35
N VAL A 192 -8.42 27.54 -8.86
CA VAL A 192 -7.56 26.46 -9.36
C VAL A 192 -8.06 25.95 -10.71
N MET A 193 -7.13 25.76 -11.63
CA MET A 193 -7.42 25.12 -12.92
C MET A 193 -7.51 23.60 -12.79
N GLY A 194 -8.52 23.10 -12.07
CA GLY A 194 -8.68 21.68 -11.83
C GLY A 194 -9.84 21.36 -10.89
N LYS A 195 -10.09 20.08 -10.67
CA LYS A 195 -11.10 19.59 -9.72
C LYS A 195 -10.45 19.32 -8.37
N VAL A 196 -11.03 19.83 -7.29
CA VAL A 196 -10.60 19.59 -5.92
C VAL A 196 -11.48 18.51 -5.29
N LEU A 197 -10.88 17.47 -4.74
CA LEU A 197 -11.53 16.39 -4.03
C LEU A 197 -11.13 16.43 -2.55
N GLY A 198 -12.00 16.01 -1.67
CA GLY A 198 -11.83 16.08 -0.23
C GLY A 198 -12.47 17.32 0.39
N PRO A 199 -12.09 17.75 1.61
CA PRO A 199 -11.11 17.10 2.47
C PRO A 199 -11.58 15.74 3.00
N VAL A 200 -10.64 14.83 3.17
CA VAL A 200 -10.83 13.53 3.82
C VAL A 200 -9.69 13.27 4.80
N ASN A 201 -9.92 12.42 5.77
CA ASN A 201 -8.86 11.97 6.66
C ASN A 201 -7.75 11.26 5.85
N ALA A 202 -6.49 11.55 6.16
CA ALA A 202 -5.40 10.81 5.53
C ALA A 202 -5.44 9.33 5.98
N PRO A 203 -4.95 8.37 5.16
CA PRO A 203 -4.89 6.95 5.54
C PRO A 203 -4.20 6.74 6.90
N ILE A 204 -3.11 7.47 7.16
CA ILE A 204 -2.54 7.59 8.49
C ILE A 204 -3.07 8.88 9.10
N PHE A 205 -4.23 8.78 9.73
CA PHE A 205 -4.95 9.95 10.27
C PHE A 205 -4.17 10.70 11.36
N ARG A 206 -3.43 9.98 12.21
CA ARG A 206 -2.61 10.56 13.26
C ARG A 206 -1.17 10.09 13.19
N LEU A 207 -0.25 11.01 12.93
CA LEU A 207 1.18 10.75 12.84
C LEU A 207 1.95 11.73 13.74
N LYS A 208 2.83 11.22 14.62
CA LYS A 208 3.65 12.04 15.54
C LYS A 208 2.81 13.07 16.32
N LYS A 209 1.68 12.62 16.88
CA LYS A 209 0.71 13.42 17.65
C LYS A 209 -0.04 14.48 16.84
N LYS A 210 0.09 14.54 15.51
CA LYS A 210 -0.63 15.47 14.64
C LYS A 210 -1.70 14.74 13.84
N PHE A 211 -2.87 15.36 13.72
CA PHE A 211 -3.95 14.93 12.85
C PHE A 211 -3.66 15.37 11.42
N ARG A 212 -4.13 14.58 10.45
CA ARG A 212 -3.83 14.77 9.02
C ARG A 212 -5.09 14.69 8.19
N ALA A 213 -5.35 15.72 7.39
CA ALA A 213 -6.39 15.74 6.37
C ALA A 213 -5.76 15.89 4.99
N ARG A 214 -6.45 15.41 3.98
CA ARG A 214 -5.98 15.40 2.61
C ARG A 214 -7.01 16.00 1.68
N LEU A 215 -6.52 16.79 0.73
CA LEU A 215 -7.19 17.21 -0.48
C LEU A 215 -6.42 16.67 -1.69
N LEU A 216 -7.13 16.40 -2.77
CA LEU A 216 -6.53 16.01 -4.03
C LEU A 216 -7.00 16.98 -5.11
N VAL A 217 -6.06 17.66 -5.74
CA VAL A 217 -6.32 18.47 -6.94
C VAL A 217 -5.97 17.64 -8.15
N ARG A 218 -6.89 17.53 -9.10
CA ARG A 218 -6.66 16.84 -10.37
C ARG A 218 -7.00 17.72 -11.55
N GLY A 219 -6.24 17.61 -12.62
CA GLY A 219 -6.49 18.33 -13.86
C GLY A 219 -5.73 17.76 -15.04
N SER A 220 -6.12 18.19 -16.25
CA SER A 220 -5.42 17.81 -17.47
C SER A 220 -3.96 18.25 -17.44
N LYS A 221 -3.09 17.47 -18.07
CA LYS A 221 -1.66 17.84 -18.24
C LYS A 221 -1.46 19.15 -19.03
N SER A 222 -2.38 19.46 -19.93
CA SER A 222 -2.38 20.71 -20.71
C SER A 222 -2.67 21.94 -19.85
N LEU A 223 -3.34 21.77 -18.71
CA LEU A 223 -3.62 22.85 -17.78
C LEU A 223 -2.42 23.13 -16.88
N LYS A 224 -2.14 24.39 -16.64
CA LYS A 224 -1.08 24.83 -15.71
C LYS A 224 -1.54 24.70 -14.25
N VAL A 225 -2.06 23.52 -13.87
CA VAL A 225 -2.65 23.26 -12.55
C VAL A 225 -1.68 23.55 -11.43
N GLN A 226 -0.42 23.09 -11.57
CA GLN A 226 0.62 23.26 -10.56
C GLN A 226 0.96 24.74 -10.34
N SER A 227 1.23 25.49 -11.40
CA SER A 227 1.57 26.90 -11.28
C SER A 227 0.39 27.78 -10.85
N SER A 228 -0.83 27.41 -11.25
CA SER A 228 -2.06 28.02 -10.73
C SER A 228 -2.19 27.80 -9.22
N LEU A 229 -2.07 26.54 -8.78
CA LEU A 229 -2.19 26.15 -7.40
C LEU A 229 -1.11 26.81 -6.52
N GLU A 230 0.14 26.88 -6.98
CA GLU A 230 1.23 27.53 -6.26
C GLU A 230 0.92 29.00 -5.95
N LYS A 231 0.41 29.75 -6.94
CA LYS A 231 0.02 31.15 -6.76
C LYS A 231 -1.12 31.32 -5.75
N ILE A 232 -2.05 30.35 -5.72
CA ILE A 232 -3.21 30.39 -4.83
C ILE A 232 -2.79 30.05 -3.40
N ILE A 233 -1.99 29.00 -3.21
CA ILE A 233 -1.52 28.55 -1.89
C ILE A 233 -0.78 29.67 -1.15
N LYS A 234 0.06 30.42 -1.85
CA LYS A 234 0.83 31.56 -1.26
C LYS A 234 -0.06 32.65 -0.67
N LYS A 235 -1.33 32.73 -1.09
CA LYS A 235 -2.29 33.73 -0.60
C LYS A 235 -3.11 33.24 0.60
N PHE A 236 -3.07 31.95 0.93
CA PHE A 236 -3.81 31.39 2.05
C PHE A 236 -2.93 31.26 3.29
N GLN A 237 -3.40 31.81 4.40
CA GLN A 237 -2.68 31.75 5.67
C GLN A 237 -3.36 30.74 6.60
N PHE A 238 -2.63 29.68 6.94
CA PHE A 238 -3.07 28.75 7.98
C PHE A 238 -2.82 29.30 9.37
N PRO A 239 -3.69 28.99 10.35
CA PRO A 239 -3.43 29.28 11.76
C PRO A 239 -2.10 28.69 12.25
N ALA A 240 -1.55 29.28 13.32
CA ALA A 240 -0.33 28.78 13.95
C ALA A 240 -0.44 27.30 14.34
N GLY A 241 0.63 26.55 14.17
CA GLY A 241 0.68 25.11 14.46
C GLY A 241 0.17 24.19 13.34
N MET A 242 -0.43 24.73 12.29
CA MET A 242 -0.80 23.99 11.09
C MET A 242 0.30 24.02 10.04
N LYS A 243 0.39 22.95 9.25
CA LYS A 243 1.33 22.86 8.13
C LYS A 243 0.63 22.28 6.91
N LEU A 244 0.95 22.82 5.74
CA LEU A 244 0.58 22.26 4.44
C LEU A 244 1.80 21.60 3.81
N MET A 245 1.63 20.38 3.35
CA MET A 245 2.58 19.68 2.48
C MET A 245 1.93 19.50 1.12
N VAL A 246 2.67 19.79 0.07
CA VAL A 246 2.22 19.63 -1.32
C VAL A 246 3.07 18.54 -1.96
N ASP A 247 2.40 17.53 -2.49
CA ASP A 247 3.02 16.42 -3.19
C ASP A 247 2.47 16.39 -4.62
N VAL A 248 3.35 16.64 -5.58
CA VAL A 248 3.02 16.69 -7.01
C VAL A 248 3.26 15.33 -7.63
N ASP A 249 2.25 14.83 -8.34
CA ASP A 249 2.24 13.48 -8.93
C ASP A 249 2.54 12.40 -7.87
N PRO A 250 1.75 12.33 -6.78
CA PRO A 250 2.00 11.43 -5.67
C PRO A 250 2.03 9.98 -6.14
N ILE A 251 3.07 9.25 -5.72
CA ILE A 251 3.24 7.83 -6.03
C ILE A 251 2.30 6.99 -5.16
N ASN A 252 2.07 7.42 -3.93
CA ASN A 252 1.13 6.81 -2.99
C ASN A 252 0.31 7.88 -2.26
N PHE A 253 -0.74 7.45 -1.60
CA PHE A 253 -1.63 8.36 -0.86
C PHE A 253 -1.48 8.23 0.67
N ASN A 254 -0.33 7.83 1.17
CA ASN A 254 -0.04 7.70 2.61
C ASN A 254 0.37 9.00 3.28
#